data_78acc2b57dcf84e2a644542ecb61a6ba
#
_entry.id   78acc2b57dcf84e2a644542ecb61a6ba
#
_cell.length_a   1.000
_cell.length_b   1.000
_cell.length_c   1.000
_cell.angle_alpha   90.00
_cell.angle_beta   90.00
_cell.angle_gamma   90.00
#
_symmetry.space_group_name_H-M   'P 1'
#
loop_
_entity.id
_entity.type
_entity.pdbx_description
1 polymer ?
#
loop_
_entity_poly.entity_id
_entity_poly.type
_entity_poly.pdbx_seq_one_letter_code
_entity_poly.pdbx_strand_id
1 'polypeptide(L)'
;MWIRLDLEGLKFKLKIEDYLPNQTLDGKWSNVSFNFEFQNIIKYSQNRSENMLCYEIDELILNMEDLLNDRLVERKVVEEIEPDFTFIFNPKDEQKKGIDMEMKVRLWDGGLTCNYFSTTFGREEIEQLHLYLSLITGKIEPEDLRIKKLIENGIIYGELK
;
A
#
# COMPACT_ATOMS: atom_id res chain seq x y z
N MET A 1 -7.73 10.29 5.68
CA MET A 1 -6.65 10.83 4.81
C MET A 1 -6.38 9.85 3.68
N TRP A 2 -6.11 10.32 2.47
CA TRP A 2 -5.80 9.52 1.28
C TRP A 2 -4.34 9.69 0.88
N ILE A 3 -3.73 8.65 0.33
CA ILE A 3 -2.54 8.76 -0.51
C ILE A 3 -2.91 8.60 -1.98
N ARG A 4 -2.22 9.33 -2.87
CA ARG A 4 -2.31 9.20 -4.32
C ARG A 4 -0.92 9.00 -4.90
N LEU A 5 -0.73 7.89 -5.59
CA LEU A 5 0.50 7.55 -6.31
C LEU A 5 0.24 7.52 -7.82
N ASP A 6 1.24 7.89 -8.60
CA ASP A 6 1.24 7.72 -10.05
C ASP A 6 2.24 6.61 -10.40
N LEU A 7 1.71 5.46 -10.78
CA LEU A 7 2.47 4.26 -11.08
C LEU A 7 2.56 4.11 -12.61
N GLU A 8 3.45 4.87 -13.25
CA GLU A 8 3.65 4.87 -14.71
C GLU A 8 2.34 5.16 -15.49
N GLY A 9 1.58 6.16 -15.04
CA GLY A 9 0.30 6.56 -15.63
C GLY A 9 -0.94 5.86 -15.08
N LEU A 10 -0.76 4.86 -14.21
CA LEU A 10 -1.81 4.31 -13.39
C LEU A 10 -1.93 5.14 -12.11
N LYS A 11 -3.05 5.81 -11.92
CA LYS A 11 -3.36 6.54 -10.69
C LYS A 11 -3.90 5.57 -9.65
N PHE A 12 -3.13 5.36 -8.59
CA PHE A 12 -3.54 4.58 -7.43
C PHE A 12 -3.88 5.51 -6.27
N LYS A 13 -5.03 5.28 -5.63
CA LYS A 13 -5.44 5.96 -4.41
C LYS A 13 -5.77 4.94 -3.35
N LEU A 14 -5.31 5.19 -2.13
CA LEU A 14 -5.54 4.33 -0.98
C LEU A 14 -5.96 5.17 0.22
N LYS A 15 -6.90 4.66 0.99
CA LYS A 15 -7.29 5.18 2.31
C LYS A 15 -7.46 4.02 3.26
N ILE A 16 -6.84 4.11 4.42
CA ILE A 16 -6.99 3.15 5.51
C ILE A 16 -7.57 3.90 6.71
N GLU A 17 -8.59 3.32 7.33
CA GLU A 17 -9.28 3.83 8.52
C GLU A 17 -9.38 2.73 9.57
N ASP A 18 -9.62 3.14 10.82
CA ASP A 18 -9.87 2.23 11.96
C ASP A 18 -8.67 1.32 12.30
N TYR A 19 -7.43 1.76 12.01
CA TYR A 19 -6.23 1.07 12.46
C TYR A 19 -6.13 1.10 14.00
N LEU A 20 -5.78 -0.06 14.58
CA LEU A 20 -5.43 -0.20 16.00
C LEU A 20 -4.06 -0.86 16.13
N PRO A 21 -3.14 -0.28 16.94
CA PRO A 21 -1.80 -0.83 17.13
C PRO A 21 -1.81 -2.14 17.95
N ASN A 22 -0.71 -2.90 17.84
CA ASN A 22 -0.44 -4.10 18.63
C ASN A 22 -1.47 -5.23 18.47
N GLN A 23 -2.04 -5.40 17.28
CA GLN A 23 -2.96 -6.48 16.98
C GLN A 23 -2.17 -7.75 16.54
N THR A 24 -2.80 -8.90 16.77
CA THR A 24 -2.30 -10.23 16.35
C THR A 24 -3.16 -10.78 15.21
N LEU A 25 -2.89 -12.01 14.79
CA LEU A 25 -3.64 -12.73 13.73
C LEU A 25 -5.16 -12.77 13.96
N ASP A 26 -5.62 -12.78 15.22
CA ASP A 26 -7.06 -12.71 15.58
C ASP A 26 -7.49 -11.25 15.80
N GLY A 27 -6.74 -10.30 15.26
CA GLY A 27 -6.87 -8.89 15.52
C GLY A 27 -7.99 -8.21 14.74
N LYS A 28 -8.03 -6.89 14.88
CA LYS A 28 -9.07 -6.06 14.27
C LYS A 28 -8.77 -5.81 12.80
N TRP A 29 -9.82 -5.84 11.99
CA TRP A 29 -9.82 -5.39 10.61
C TRP A 29 -9.76 -3.87 10.52
N SER A 30 -9.00 -3.38 9.57
CA SER A 30 -9.04 -1.99 9.13
C SER A 30 -10.00 -1.83 7.93
N ASN A 31 -10.58 -0.65 7.80
CA ASN A 31 -11.40 -0.29 6.65
C ASN A 31 -10.50 0.28 5.55
N VAL A 32 -10.43 -0.40 4.42
CA VAL A 32 -9.62 0.02 3.27
C VAL A 32 -10.53 0.50 2.16
N SER A 33 -10.20 1.65 1.59
CA SER A 33 -10.80 2.17 0.35
C SER A 33 -9.68 2.39 -0.65
N PHE A 34 -9.86 1.93 -1.88
CA PHE A 34 -8.88 2.15 -2.93
C PHE A 34 -9.51 2.38 -4.28
N ASN A 35 -8.74 3.01 -5.18
CA ASN A 35 -9.15 3.29 -6.55
C ASN A 35 -7.94 3.16 -7.48
N PHE A 36 -8.17 2.50 -8.61
CA PHE A 36 -7.24 2.45 -9.74
C PHE A 36 -7.87 3.14 -10.94
N GLU A 37 -7.13 4.04 -11.57
CA GLU A 37 -7.54 4.72 -12.79
C GLU A 37 -6.36 4.78 -13.77
N PHE A 38 -6.53 4.18 -14.96
CA PHE A 38 -5.57 4.26 -16.05
C PHE A 38 -6.23 4.87 -17.28
N GLN A 39 -5.84 6.09 -17.64
CA GLN A 39 -6.27 6.87 -18.81
C GLN A 39 -7.81 6.95 -18.86
N ASN A 40 -8.73 6.77 -18.67
CA ASN A 40 -10.18 6.62 -18.83
C ASN A 40 -10.61 5.24 -19.36
N ILE A 41 -9.66 4.28 -19.43
CA ILE A 41 -9.92 2.95 -19.98
C ILE A 41 -10.24 1.98 -18.85
N ILE A 42 -9.49 2.06 -17.73
CA ILE A 42 -9.67 1.19 -16.56
C ILE A 42 -10.04 2.08 -15.38
N LYS A 43 -11.16 1.73 -14.74
CA LYS A 43 -11.56 2.26 -13.44
C LYS A 43 -12.00 1.10 -12.56
N TYR A 44 -11.34 0.93 -11.44
CA TYR A 44 -11.73 -0.05 -10.43
C TYR A 44 -11.64 0.61 -9.06
N SER A 45 -12.69 0.48 -8.28
CA SER A 45 -12.73 1.05 -6.93
C SER A 45 -13.45 0.16 -5.95
N GLN A 46 -12.96 0.12 -4.75
CA GLN A 46 -13.60 -0.51 -3.60
C GLN A 46 -13.63 0.49 -2.44
N ASN A 47 -14.75 0.61 -1.77
CA ASN A 47 -14.95 1.59 -0.72
C ASN A 47 -15.36 0.91 0.59
N ARG A 48 -14.59 1.15 1.66
CA ARG A 48 -14.87 0.73 3.04
C ARG A 48 -15.15 -0.76 3.19
N SER A 49 -14.21 -1.57 2.75
CA SER A 49 -14.21 -3.00 3.03
C SER A 49 -13.21 -3.32 4.13
N GLU A 50 -13.53 -4.28 4.98
CA GLU A 50 -12.61 -4.89 5.94
C GLU A 50 -11.65 -5.80 5.18
N ASN A 51 -10.58 -5.23 4.61
CA ASN A 51 -9.67 -5.94 3.69
C ASN A 51 -8.33 -6.28 4.28
N MET A 52 -7.84 -5.50 5.25
CA MET A 52 -6.53 -5.70 5.85
C MET A 52 -6.67 -5.79 7.36
N LEU A 53 -6.07 -6.81 7.95
CA LEU A 53 -5.89 -6.83 9.40
C LEU A 53 -4.85 -5.78 9.81
N CYS A 54 -5.04 -5.18 10.98
CA CYS A 54 -4.13 -4.14 11.44
C CYS A 54 -2.66 -4.62 11.55
N TYR A 55 -2.43 -5.91 11.89
CA TYR A 55 -1.09 -6.47 11.93
C TYR A 55 -0.46 -6.63 10.53
N GLU A 56 -1.26 -6.86 9.48
CA GLU A 56 -0.77 -6.95 8.09
C GLU A 56 -0.24 -5.61 7.60
N ILE A 57 -0.85 -4.51 8.05
CA ILE A 57 -0.33 -3.15 7.80
C ILE A 57 1.05 -2.97 8.46
N ASP A 58 1.23 -3.46 9.70
CA ASP A 58 2.51 -3.42 10.39
C ASP A 58 3.58 -4.26 9.68
N GLU A 59 3.22 -5.46 9.21
CA GLU A 59 4.11 -6.31 8.41
C GLU A 59 4.49 -5.65 7.08
N LEU A 60 3.54 -5.02 6.41
CA LEU A 60 3.78 -4.30 5.17
C LEU A 60 4.80 -3.17 5.37
N ILE A 61 4.66 -2.39 6.45
CA ILE A 61 5.63 -1.35 6.81
C ILE A 61 7.02 -1.94 7.00
N LEU A 62 7.16 -3.03 7.78
CA LEU A 62 8.46 -3.67 8.04
C LEU A 62 9.11 -4.19 6.76
N ASN A 63 8.34 -4.81 5.86
CA ASN A 63 8.85 -5.29 4.58
C ASN A 63 9.33 -4.15 3.67
N MET A 64 8.60 -3.03 3.66
CA MET A 64 9.05 -1.83 2.95
C MET A 64 10.31 -1.24 3.55
N GLU A 65 10.43 -1.20 4.89
CA GLU A 65 11.65 -0.76 5.57
C GLU A 65 12.87 -1.62 5.21
N ASP A 66 12.71 -2.95 5.18
CA ASP A 66 13.78 -3.86 4.80
C ASP A 66 14.21 -3.67 3.35
N LEU A 67 13.25 -3.46 2.45
CA LEU A 67 13.53 -3.15 1.06
C LEU A 67 14.24 -1.81 0.89
N LEU A 68 13.72 -0.73 1.50
CA LEU A 68 14.27 0.62 1.41
C LEU A 68 15.67 0.75 2.02
N ASN A 69 16.00 -0.08 3.00
CA ASN A 69 17.32 -0.14 3.65
C ASN A 69 18.24 -1.20 3.04
N ASP A 70 17.89 -1.79 1.90
CA ASP A 70 18.64 -2.84 1.20
C ASP A 70 18.95 -4.05 2.10
N ARG A 71 18.06 -4.36 3.08
CA ARG A 71 18.19 -5.51 3.99
C ARG A 71 17.49 -6.77 3.48
N LEU A 72 16.67 -6.64 2.44
CA LEU A 72 15.99 -7.77 1.85
C LEU A 72 16.99 -8.64 1.06
N VAL A 73 17.20 -9.89 1.49
CA VAL A 73 18.19 -10.82 0.91
C VAL A 73 17.60 -11.77 -0.13
N GLU A 74 16.29 -11.99 -0.10
CA GLU A 74 15.57 -12.85 -1.03
C GLU A 74 14.21 -12.25 -1.38
N ARG A 75 13.64 -12.69 -2.50
CA ARG A 75 12.31 -12.29 -2.93
C ARG A 75 11.26 -12.71 -1.90
N LYS A 76 10.46 -11.77 -1.42
CA LYS A 76 9.41 -12.02 -0.44
C LYS A 76 8.02 -11.81 -1.05
N VAL A 77 7.12 -12.75 -0.81
CA VAL A 77 5.71 -12.66 -1.20
C VAL A 77 4.89 -12.59 0.06
N VAL A 78 4.08 -11.54 0.19
CA VAL A 78 3.12 -11.34 1.27
C VAL A 78 1.72 -11.36 0.67
N GLU A 79 0.94 -12.35 1.03
CA GLU A 79 -0.46 -12.48 0.66
C GLU A 79 -1.30 -12.25 1.92
N GLU A 80 -2.25 -11.35 1.84
CA GLU A 80 -3.15 -11.04 2.95
C GLU A 80 -4.17 -12.15 3.16
N ILE A 81 -4.75 -12.23 4.37
CA ILE A 81 -5.76 -13.24 4.73
C ILE A 81 -7.00 -13.10 3.84
N GLU A 82 -7.49 -11.88 3.63
CA GLU A 82 -8.40 -11.59 2.53
C GLU A 82 -7.53 -11.32 1.30
N PRO A 83 -7.49 -12.23 0.32
CA PRO A 83 -6.48 -12.19 -0.75
C PRO A 83 -6.79 -11.13 -1.81
N ASP A 84 -7.23 -9.95 -1.37
CA ASP A 84 -7.46 -8.79 -2.24
C ASP A 84 -6.14 -8.20 -2.73
N PHE A 85 -5.13 -8.21 -1.87
CA PHE A 85 -3.79 -7.75 -2.20
C PHE A 85 -2.76 -8.85 -2.03
N THR A 86 -1.77 -8.86 -2.92
CA THR A 86 -0.54 -9.63 -2.79
C THR A 86 0.61 -8.68 -3.08
N PHE A 87 1.55 -8.56 -2.16
CA PHE A 87 2.74 -7.74 -2.32
C PHE A 87 3.96 -8.63 -2.56
N ILE A 88 4.76 -8.29 -3.56
CA ILE A 88 5.97 -9.01 -3.94
C ILE A 88 7.12 -8.04 -3.86
N PHE A 89 8.05 -8.28 -2.94
CA PHE A 89 9.24 -7.47 -2.73
C PHE A 89 10.44 -8.14 -3.39
N ASN A 90 11.17 -7.39 -4.21
CA ASN A 90 12.34 -7.89 -4.93
C ASN A 90 13.61 -7.32 -4.30
N PRO A 91 14.57 -8.18 -3.89
CA PRO A 91 15.85 -7.70 -3.37
C PRO A 91 16.64 -6.98 -4.46
N LYS A 92 17.57 -6.13 -4.07
CA LYS A 92 18.35 -5.26 -4.96
C LYS A 92 19.01 -6.02 -6.12
N ASP A 93 19.54 -7.22 -5.86
CA ASP A 93 20.23 -8.04 -6.87
C ASP A 93 19.27 -8.70 -7.87
N GLU A 94 17.98 -8.80 -7.54
CA GLU A 94 16.94 -9.37 -8.39
C GLU A 94 16.06 -8.30 -9.05
N GLN A 95 16.30 -7.02 -8.78
CA GLN A 95 15.56 -5.91 -9.34
C GLN A 95 15.73 -5.84 -10.86
N LYS A 96 14.75 -6.36 -11.58
CA LYS A 96 14.71 -6.27 -13.03
C LYS A 96 14.07 -4.95 -13.41
N LYS A 97 14.83 -4.07 -14.09
CA LYS A 97 14.34 -2.79 -14.64
C LYS A 97 13.84 -1.77 -13.60
N GLY A 98 14.40 -1.77 -12.39
CA GLY A 98 14.00 -0.83 -11.36
C GLY A 98 12.64 -1.14 -10.70
N ILE A 99 12.16 -2.36 -10.80
CA ILE A 99 10.96 -2.82 -10.11
C ILE A 99 11.36 -3.32 -8.73
N ASP A 100 11.10 -2.52 -7.72
CA ASP A 100 11.39 -2.86 -6.33
C ASP A 100 10.25 -3.66 -5.69
N MET A 101 9.00 -3.34 -6.00
CA MET A 101 7.83 -4.02 -5.49
C MET A 101 6.77 -4.19 -6.59
N GLU A 102 6.07 -5.33 -6.58
CA GLU A 102 4.88 -5.59 -7.36
C GLU A 102 3.69 -5.74 -6.42
N MET A 103 2.55 -5.16 -6.78
CA MET A 103 1.29 -5.35 -6.09
C MET A 103 0.29 -5.99 -7.05
N LYS A 104 -0.33 -7.07 -6.62
CA LYS A 104 -1.48 -7.69 -7.30
C LYS A 104 -2.73 -7.38 -6.53
N VAL A 105 -3.76 -6.98 -7.24
CA VAL A 105 -5.09 -6.72 -6.69
C VAL A 105 -6.07 -7.68 -7.33
N ARG A 106 -6.75 -8.48 -6.53
CA ARG A 106 -7.76 -9.41 -7.00
C ARG A 106 -9.07 -8.68 -7.30
N LEU A 107 -9.67 -9.01 -8.44
CA LEU A 107 -10.90 -8.37 -8.86
C LEU A 107 -12.11 -9.14 -8.33
N TRP A 108 -13.10 -8.39 -7.86
CA TRP A 108 -14.38 -8.91 -7.37
C TRP A 108 -15.47 -8.72 -8.43
N ASP A 109 -16.27 -9.76 -8.62
CA ASP A 109 -17.48 -9.73 -9.45
C ASP A 109 -18.56 -10.57 -8.76
N GLY A 110 -19.23 -10.00 -7.79
CA GLY A 110 -20.20 -10.70 -6.94
C GLY A 110 -19.57 -11.77 -6.04
N GLY A 111 -18.23 -11.84 -5.98
CA GLY A 111 -17.41 -12.75 -5.20
C GLY A 111 -15.95 -12.70 -5.64
N LEU A 112 -15.10 -13.48 -4.97
CA LEU A 112 -13.70 -13.58 -5.29
C LEU A 112 -13.49 -14.26 -6.65
N THR A 113 -12.79 -13.59 -7.56
CA THR A 113 -12.46 -14.15 -8.89
C THR A 113 -11.01 -14.64 -8.94
N CYS A 114 -10.65 -15.40 -10.00
CA CYS A 114 -9.26 -15.73 -10.31
C CYS A 114 -8.54 -14.61 -11.09
N ASN A 115 -9.23 -13.50 -11.41
CA ASN A 115 -8.67 -12.39 -12.15
C ASN A 115 -7.99 -11.42 -11.19
N TYR A 116 -6.85 -10.91 -11.58
CA TYR A 116 -6.12 -9.89 -10.83
C TYR A 116 -5.56 -8.83 -11.77
N PHE A 117 -5.38 -7.67 -11.21
CA PHE A 117 -4.64 -6.55 -11.80
C PHE A 117 -3.27 -6.50 -11.12
N SER A 118 -2.20 -6.29 -11.89
CA SER A 118 -0.85 -6.15 -11.37
C SER A 118 -0.27 -4.79 -11.70
N THR A 119 0.42 -4.18 -10.74
CA THR A 119 1.17 -2.94 -10.93
C THR A 119 2.50 -3.00 -10.19
N THR A 120 3.44 -2.16 -10.61
CA THR A 120 4.78 -2.11 -10.05
C THR A 120 5.05 -0.77 -9.39
N PHE A 121 5.90 -0.78 -8.39
CA PHE A 121 6.34 0.37 -7.63
C PHE A 121 7.86 0.48 -7.75
N GLY A 122 8.35 1.66 -8.07
CA GLY A 122 9.74 2.02 -7.86
C GLY A 122 9.99 2.47 -6.43
N ARG A 123 11.25 2.76 -6.14
CA ARG A 123 11.68 3.10 -4.77
C ARG A 123 10.98 4.35 -4.22
N GLU A 124 10.76 5.36 -5.07
CA GLU A 124 10.10 6.60 -4.65
C GLU A 124 8.65 6.36 -4.21
N GLU A 125 7.88 5.59 -4.99
CA GLU A 125 6.48 5.28 -4.68
C GLU A 125 6.37 4.41 -3.42
N ILE A 126 7.34 3.49 -3.21
CA ILE A 126 7.41 2.68 -1.98
C ILE A 126 7.71 3.58 -0.78
N GLU A 127 8.65 4.53 -0.88
CA GLU A 127 8.95 5.48 0.19
C GLU A 127 7.72 6.33 0.55
N GLN A 128 6.99 6.82 -0.45
CA GLN A 128 5.76 7.59 -0.25
C GLN A 128 4.68 6.76 0.43
N LEU A 129 4.47 5.50 -0.01
CA LEU A 129 3.51 4.59 0.61
C LEU A 129 3.92 4.23 2.04
N HIS A 130 5.19 3.93 2.28
CA HIS A 130 5.73 3.66 3.61
C HIS A 130 5.51 4.83 4.58
N LEU A 131 5.79 6.06 4.15
CA LEU A 131 5.55 7.27 4.95
C LEU A 131 4.07 7.45 5.27
N TYR A 132 3.18 7.22 4.31
CA TYR A 132 1.74 7.27 4.53
C TYR A 132 1.27 6.21 5.55
N LEU A 133 1.69 4.96 5.39
CA LEU A 133 1.34 3.88 6.33
C LEU A 133 1.89 4.17 7.73
N SER A 134 3.11 4.69 7.82
CA SER A 134 3.72 5.09 9.10
C SER A 134 2.97 6.24 9.77
N LEU A 135 2.42 7.18 8.98
CA LEU A 135 1.58 8.26 9.49
C LEU A 135 0.25 7.74 10.06
N ILE A 136 -0.47 6.90 9.32
CA ILE A 136 -1.77 6.40 9.78
C ILE A 136 -1.66 5.44 10.96
N THR A 137 -0.51 4.78 11.14
CA THR A 137 -0.22 3.90 12.27
C THR A 137 0.37 4.63 13.48
N GLY A 138 0.62 5.94 13.37
CA GLY A 138 1.20 6.75 14.44
C GLY A 138 2.69 6.50 14.68
N LYS A 139 3.39 5.85 13.75
CA LYS A 139 4.86 5.66 13.81
C LYS A 139 5.62 6.94 13.44
N ILE A 140 4.98 7.83 12.70
CA ILE A 140 5.50 9.15 12.32
C ILE A 140 4.43 10.20 12.63
N GLU A 141 4.86 11.33 13.17
CA GLU A 141 3.97 12.45 13.49
C GLU A 141 3.62 13.26 12.23
N PRO A 142 2.44 13.91 12.19
CA PRO A 142 2.03 14.77 11.06
C PRO A 142 2.98 15.94 10.79
N GLU A 143 3.74 16.38 11.82
CA GLU A 143 4.70 17.45 11.77
C GLU A 143 6.02 17.09 11.11
N ASP A 144 6.29 15.81 10.83
CA ASP A 144 7.48 15.35 10.10
C ASP A 144 7.60 16.08 8.75
N LEU A 145 8.77 16.59 8.45
CA LEU A 145 9.03 17.38 7.23
C LEU A 145 8.74 16.59 5.94
N ARG A 146 8.95 15.27 5.96
CA ARG A 146 8.67 14.40 4.80
C ARG A 146 7.16 14.31 4.55
N ILE A 147 6.36 14.18 5.63
CA ILE A 147 4.90 14.17 5.56
C ILE A 147 4.36 15.51 5.06
N LYS A 148 4.86 16.63 5.60
CA LYS A 148 4.48 17.98 5.13
C LYS A 148 4.74 18.14 3.64
N LYS A 149 5.89 17.69 3.15
CA LYS A 149 6.23 17.73 1.72
C LYS A 149 5.26 16.91 0.87
N LEU A 150 4.84 15.73 1.34
CA LEU A 150 3.85 14.90 0.62
C LEU A 150 2.48 15.57 0.58
N ILE A 151 2.09 16.26 1.66
CA ILE A 151 0.83 17.03 1.72
C ILE A 151 0.90 18.25 0.79
N GLU A 152 1.97 19.02 0.82
CA GLU A 152 2.19 20.18 -0.05
C GLU A 152 2.15 19.81 -1.54
N ASN A 153 2.69 18.64 -1.88
CA ASN A 153 2.68 18.10 -3.24
C ASN A 153 1.34 17.44 -3.62
N GLY A 154 0.36 17.38 -2.70
CA GLY A 154 -0.95 16.76 -2.93
C GLY A 154 -0.88 15.24 -3.10
N ILE A 155 0.20 14.59 -2.66
CA ILE A 155 0.34 13.14 -2.62
C ILE A 155 -0.50 12.58 -1.47
N ILE A 156 -0.44 13.22 -0.30
CA ILE A 156 -1.31 12.93 0.84
C ILE A 156 -2.32 14.08 0.96
N TYR A 157 -3.61 13.75 1.10
CA TYR A 157 -4.68 14.76 1.17
C TYR A 157 -5.89 14.29 1.99
N GLY A 158 -6.75 15.25 2.40
CA GLY A 158 -7.89 15.01 3.27
C GLY A 158 -7.52 15.16 4.75
N GLU A 159 -8.51 15.01 5.63
CA GLU A 159 -8.35 15.21 7.06
C GLU A 159 -7.76 13.98 7.75
N LEU A 160 -6.83 14.19 8.67
CA LEU A 160 -6.47 13.23 9.72
C LEU A 160 -7.67 13.18 10.70
N LYS A 161 -8.25 12.02 10.89
CA LYS A 161 -9.28 11.82 11.91
C LYS A 161 -8.63 11.35 13.20
#